data_7462da249152a3a7facf94eb49aaa3e6
#
_entry.id   7462da249152a3a7facf94eb49aaa3e6
#
_cell.length_a   1.000
_cell.length_b   1.000
_cell.length_c   1.000
_cell.angle_alpha   90.00
_cell.angle_beta   90.00
_cell.angle_gamma   90.00
#
_symmetry.space_group_name_H-M   'P 1'
#
loop_
_entity.id
_entity.type
_entity.pdbx_description
1 polymer ?
#
loop_
_entity_poly.entity_id
_entity_poly.type
_entity_poly.pdbx_seq_one_letter_code
_entity_poly.pdbx_strand_id
1 'polypeptide(L)'
;MRMAISGLSGKVDYLNTHGTSTPAGDSSELNAIKEVFGDQAPIINSTKSLTGHSLGAAGSQEAIYSLLMMEGNFIAASANIDNLDEAAEGLPIAVEKHEDVELNRVMSNSFGFGGTNACLVFDRYQA
;
A
#
# COMPACT_ATOMS: atom_id res chain seq x y z
N MET A 1 9.20 6.10 -1.29
CA MET A 1 8.90 5.74 0.11
C MET A 1 9.82 6.43 1.11
N ARG A 2 11.14 6.19 1.15
CA ARG A 2 12.04 6.80 2.17
C ARG A 2 11.89 8.33 2.29
N MET A 3 11.82 9.04 1.18
CA MET A 3 11.61 10.51 1.21
C MET A 3 10.26 10.89 1.82
N ALA A 4 9.21 10.13 1.54
CA ALA A 4 7.86 10.43 2.04
C ALA A 4 7.72 10.24 3.55
N ILE A 5 8.51 9.34 4.16
CA ILE A 5 8.50 9.10 5.60
C ILE A 5 9.62 9.84 6.34
N SER A 6 10.48 10.56 5.63
CA SER A 6 11.61 11.28 6.23
C SER A 6 11.13 12.35 7.21
N GLY A 7 11.62 12.29 8.43
CA GLY A 7 11.26 13.23 9.51
C GLY A 7 9.93 12.92 10.22
N LEU A 8 9.20 11.90 9.79
CA LEU A 8 8.01 11.44 10.50
C LEU A 8 8.41 10.50 11.65
N SER A 9 7.72 10.63 12.79
CA SER A 9 7.85 9.73 13.93
C SER A 9 6.77 8.64 13.86
N GLY A 10 7.09 7.44 14.36
CA GLY A 10 6.16 6.31 14.37
C GLY A 10 6.13 5.51 13.06
N LYS A 11 5.34 4.45 13.06
CA LYS A 11 5.22 3.50 11.95
C LYS A 11 4.17 3.93 10.92
N VAL A 12 4.25 3.34 9.74
CA VAL A 12 3.15 3.29 8.77
C VAL A 12 2.31 2.05 9.11
N ASP A 13 1.00 2.22 9.26
CA ASP A 13 0.09 1.11 9.62
C ASP A 13 -0.38 0.32 8.40
N TYR A 14 -0.58 1.01 7.29
CA TYR A 14 -1.09 0.43 6.06
C TYR A 14 -0.45 1.07 4.82
N LEU A 15 -0.20 0.24 3.80
CA LEU A 15 0.32 0.65 2.49
C LEU A 15 -0.56 0.11 1.36
N ASN A 16 -1.16 1.03 0.59
CA ASN A 16 -1.76 0.72 -0.70
C ASN A 16 -0.66 0.75 -1.76
N THR A 17 -0.31 -0.42 -2.29
CA THR A 17 0.75 -0.54 -3.29
C THR A 17 0.29 -0.12 -4.67
N HIS A 18 1.23 0.21 -5.55
CA HIS A 18 0.95 0.34 -6.97
C HIS A 18 0.46 -1.00 -7.54
N GLY A 19 1.08 -2.11 -7.18
CA GLY A 19 0.63 -3.50 -7.33
C GLY A 19 -0.24 -3.78 -8.55
N THR A 20 0.36 -3.82 -9.75
CA THR A 20 -0.35 -3.95 -11.03
C THR A 20 -0.54 -5.40 -11.49
N SER A 21 -0.12 -6.36 -10.69
CA SER A 21 -0.11 -7.79 -11.01
C SER A 21 0.77 -8.11 -12.23
N THR A 22 1.93 -7.45 -12.30
CA THR A 22 2.95 -7.74 -13.30
C THR A 22 4.19 -8.33 -12.62
N PRO A 23 4.81 -9.40 -13.18
CA PRO A 23 5.92 -10.09 -12.51
C PRO A 23 7.07 -9.15 -12.12
N ALA A 24 7.51 -8.28 -13.03
CA ALA A 24 8.60 -7.35 -12.76
C ALA A 24 8.19 -6.21 -11.83
N GLY A 25 6.97 -5.68 -11.96
CA GLY A 25 6.46 -4.57 -11.17
C GLY A 25 6.28 -4.95 -9.72
N ASP A 26 5.55 -6.02 -9.47
CA ASP A 26 5.19 -6.47 -8.13
C ASP A 26 6.45 -6.90 -7.35
N SER A 27 7.32 -7.72 -7.95
CA SER A 27 8.57 -8.15 -7.30
C SER A 27 9.48 -6.96 -6.95
N SER A 28 9.58 -5.97 -7.85
CA SER A 28 10.40 -4.76 -7.61
C SER A 28 9.84 -3.92 -6.47
N GLU A 29 8.50 -3.73 -6.41
CA GLU A 29 7.86 -2.97 -5.35
C GLU A 29 7.96 -3.68 -4.00
N LEU A 30 7.69 -4.99 -3.94
CA LEU A 30 7.78 -5.78 -2.71
C LEU A 30 9.21 -5.78 -2.15
N ASN A 31 10.22 -5.91 -3.00
CA ASN A 31 11.62 -5.81 -2.57
C ASN A 31 11.96 -4.41 -2.03
N ALA A 32 11.46 -3.35 -2.68
CA ALA A 32 11.65 -1.99 -2.19
C ALA A 32 10.95 -1.76 -0.84
N ILE A 33 9.79 -2.37 -0.60
CA ILE A 33 9.08 -2.33 0.68
C ILE A 33 9.91 -3.03 1.76
N LYS A 34 10.42 -4.23 1.49
CA LYS A 34 11.33 -4.94 2.41
C LYS A 34 12.55 -4.09 2.78
N GLU A 35 13.16 -3.45 1.78
CA GLU A 35 14.34 -2.60 2.00
C GLU A 35 14.04 -1.35 2.82
N VAL A 36 12.85 -0.76 2.67
CA VAL A 36 12.45 0.46 3.38
C VAL A 36 12.00 0.19 4.79
N PHE A 37 11.21 -0.85 5.01
CA PHE A 37 10.51 -1.08 6.27
C PHE A 37 11.11 -2.24 7.11
N GLY A 38 11.82 -3.18 6.48
CA GLY A 38 12.36 -4.36 7.18
C GLY A 38 11.27 -5.12 7.94
N ASP A 39 11.55 -5.41 9.21
CA ASP A 39 10.61 -6.14 10.09
C ASP A 39 9.41 -5.30 10.55
N GLN A 40 9.36 -4.02 10.19
CA GLN A 40 8.25 -3.11 10.51
C GLN A 40 7.38 -2.80 9.30
N ALA A 41 7.30 -3.72 8.35
CA ALA A 41 6.46 -3.55 7.17
C ALA A 41 5.00 -3.34 7.56
N PRO A 42 4.32 -2.33 6.97
CA PRO A 42 2.90 -2.10 7.19
C PRO A 42 2.08 -3.24 6.60
N ILE A 43 0.80 -3.36 6.98
CA ILE A 43 -0.13 -4.24 6.26
C ILE A 43 -0.27 -3.71 4.83
N ILE A 44 -0.20 -4.59 3.86
CA ILE A 44 -0.08 -4.26 2.43
C ILE A 44 -1.27 -4.83 1.66
N ASN A 45 -1.85 -4.02 0.79
CA ASN A 45 -2.72 -4.52 -0.27
C ASN A 45 -2.51 -3.75 -1.58
N SER A 46 -3.13 -4.24 -2.66
CA SER A 46 -3.39 -3.47 -3.86
C SER A 46 -4.89 -3.40 -4.10
N THR A 47 -5.48 -2.21 -4.01
CA THR A 47 -6.89 -2.00 -4.34
C THR A 47 -7.20 -2.24 -5.81
N LYS A 48 -6.18 -2.28 -6.68
CA LYS A 48 -6.35 -2.64 -8.11
C LYS A 48 -6.88 -4.05 -8.31
N SER A 49 -6.68 -4.94 -7.35
CA SER A 49 -7.29 -6.29 -7.38
C SER A 49 -8.82 -6.25 -7.39
N LEU A 50 -9.43 -5.18 -6.86
CA LEU A 50 -10.87 -4.97 -6.78
C LEU A 50 -11.38 -4.01 -7.86
N THR A 51 -10.62 -2.98 -8.21
CA THR A 51 -11.07 -1.86 -9.05
C THR A 51 -10.50 -1.85 -10.46
N GLY A 52 -9.46 -2.64 -10.72
CA GLY A 52 -8.65 -2.53 -11.92
C GLY A 52 -7.73 -1.31 -11.89
N HIS A 53 -6.97 -1.12 -12.96
CA HIS A 53 -6.04 -0.01 -13.12
C HIS A 53 -6.67 1.12 -13.94
N SER A 54 -7.03 2.22 -13.27
CA SER A 54 -7.66 3.39 -13.89
C SER A 54 -6.66 4.41 -14.47
N LEU A 55 -5.46 3.96 -14.81
CA LEU A 55 -4.41 4.75 -15.47
C LEU A 55 -4.08 6.06 -14.71
N GLY A 56 -4.27 7.22 -15.32
CA GLY A 56 -3.97 8.52 -14.72
C GLY A 56 -4.81 8.88 -13.49
N ALA A 57 -5.95 8.22 -13.26
CA ALA A 57 -6.79 8.42 -12.09
C ALA A 57 -6.43 7.49 -10.92
N ALA A 58 -5.60 6.45 -11.15
CA ALA A 58 -5.32 5.41 -10.15
C ALA A 58 -4.79 5.98 -8.83
N GLY A 59 -3.79 6.85 -8.89
CA GLY A 59 -3.18 7.40 -7.68
C GLY A 59 -4.14 8.21 -6.82
N SER A 60 -5.04 9.00 -7.44
CA SER A 60 -6.06 9.75 -6.70
C SER A 60 -7.10 8.82 -6.07
N GLN A 61 -7.52 7.78 -6.79
CA GLN A 61 -8.46 6.80 -6.27
C GLN A 61 -7.84 6.01 -5.10
N GLU A 62 -6.61 5.57 -5.22
CA GLU A 62 -5.89 4.85 -4.15
C GLU A 62 -5.70 5.71 -2.90
N ALA A 63 -5.43 7.01 -3.06
CA ALA A 63 -5.39 7.94 -1.96
C ALA A 63 -6.76 8.03 -1.25
N ILE A 64 -7.85 8.17 -2.02
CA ILE A 64 -9.22 8.20 -1.47
C ILE A 64 -9.56 6.88 -0.76
N TYR A 65 -9.26 5.73 -1.36
CA TYR A 65 -9.50 4.43 -0.73
C TYR A 65 -8.72 4.27 0.58
N SER A 66 -7.46 4.73 0.61
CA SER A 66 -6.64 4.71 1.82
C SER A 66 -7.23 5.57 2.94
N LEU A 67 -7.77 6.76 2.60
CA LEU A 67 -8.45 7.63 3.55
C LEU A 67 -9.77 7.03 4.05
N LEU A 68 -10.56 6.40 3.18
CA LEU A 68 -11.80 5.71 3.56
C LEU A 68 -11.50 4.51 4.48
N MET A 69 -10.44 3.77 4.22
CA MET A 69 -10.00 2.68 5.09
C MET A 69 -9.54 3.21 6.46
N MET A 70 -8.82 4.33 6.48
CA MET A 70 -8.43 5.00 7.72
C MET A 70 -9.66 5.47 8.50
N GLU A 71 -10.63 6.11 7.85
CA GLU A 71 -11.86 6.59 8.49
C GLU A 71 -12.70 5.44 9.04
N GLY A 72 -12.85 4.37 8.25
CA GLY A 72 -13.65 3.21 8.60
C GLY A 72 -12.95 2.17 9.47
N ASN A 73 -11.67 2.35 9.81
CA ASN A 73 -10.86 1.41 10.58
C ASN A 73 -10.87 -0.02 10.02
N PHE A 74 -10.66 -0.14 8.72
CA PHE A 74 -10.56 -1.44 8.04
C PHE A 74 -9.48 -1.41 6.96
N ILE A 75 -9.04 -2.58 6.51
CA ILE A 75 -8.18 -2.73 5.33
C ILE A 75 -8.87 -3.70 4.38
N ALA A 76 -9.07 -3.28 3.13
CA ALA A 76 -9.63 -4.14 2.09
C ALA A 76 -8.63 -5.23 1.70
N ALA A 77 -9.14 -6.38 1.26
CA ALA A 77 -8.30 -7.45 0.75
C ALA A 77 -7.64 -7.10 -0.59
N SER A 78 -6.45 -7.64 -0.82
CA SER A 78 -5.98 -7.94 -2.17
C SER A 78 -6.72 -9.18 -2.66
N ALA A 79 -7.73 -8.98 -3.49
CA ALA A 79 -8.57 -10.08 -3.96
C ALA A 79 -7.85 -10.94 -5.03
N ASN A 80 -8.38 -12.15 -5.26
CA ASN A 80 -7.92 -13.07 -6.30
C ASN A 80 -6.47 -13.56 -6.14
N ILE A 81 -6.02 -13.72 -4.90
CA ILE A 81 -4.72 -14.32 -4.60
C ILE A 81 -4.95 -15.78 -4.16
N ASP A 82 -4.71 -16.72 -5.06
CA ASP A 82 -4.74 -18.15 -4.74
C ASP A 82 -3.41 -18.61 -4.14
N ASN A 83 -2.30 -18.06 -4.64
CA ASN A 83 -0.95 -18.33 -4.14
C ASN A 83 -0.18 -17.02 -4.09
N LEU A 84 0.47 -16.75 -2.96
CA LEU A 84 1.37 -15.61 -2.83
C LEU A 84 2.62 -15.81 -3.68
N ASP A 85 3.07 -14.73 -4.33
CA ASP A 85 4.37 -14.68 -4.99
C ASP A 85 5.50 -14.83 -3.95
N GLU A 86 6.59 -15.49 -4.33
CA GLU A 86 7.78 -15.68 -3.47
C GLU A 86 8.35 -14.34 -2.98
N ALA A 87 8.25 -13.28 -3.80
CA ALA A 87 8.67 -11.94 -3.41
C ALA A 87 7.84 -11.36 -2.25
N ALA A 88 6.63 -11.86 -2.01
CA ALA A 88 5.78 -11.45 -0.90
C ALA A 88 6.09 -12.20 0.41
N GLU A 89 6.96 -13.20 0.39
CA GLU A 89 7.30 -13.98 1.58
C GLU A 89 7.82 -13.06 2.71
N GLY A 90 7.26 -13.23 3.89
CA GLY A 90 7.60 -12.43 5.07
C GLY A 90 6.95 -11.04 5.13
N LEU A 91 6.15 -10.66 4.13
CA LEU A 91 5.38 -9.41 4.15
C LEU A 91 3.92 -9.64 4.57
N PRO A 92 3.33 -8.74 5.35
CA PRO A 92 1.93 -8.85 5.80
C PRO A 92 0.96 -8.41 4.69
N ILE A 93 0.76 -9.28 3.70
CA ILE A 93 -0.20 -9.05 2.62
C ILE A 93 -1.63 -9.32 3.12
N ALA A 94 -2.52 -8.36 2.98
CA ALA A 94 -3.92 -8.50 3.31
C ALA A 94 -4.64 -9.33 2.24
N VAL A 95 -4.63 -10.66 2.36
CA VAL A 95 -5.35 -11.58 1.46
C VAL A 95 -6.84 -11.66 1.79
N GLU A 96 -7.23 -11.19 2.96
CA GLU A 96 -8.61 -11.04 3.41
C GLU A 96 -8.82 -9.63 4.00
N LYS A 97 -10.09 -9.23 4.18
CA LYS A 97 -10.43 -7.96 4.81
C LYS A 97 -10.04 -7.99 6.29
N HIS A 98 -9.36 -6.96 6.75
CA HIS A 98 -9.13 -6.72 8.17
C HIS A 98 -10.16 -5.72 8.68
N GLU A 99 -10.89 -6.06 9.72
CA GLU A 99 -11.85 -5.18 10.40
C GLU A 99 -11.31 -4.73 11.76
N ASP A 100 -11.83 -3.61 12.27
CA ASP A 100 -11.45 -3.03 13.56
C ASP A 100 -9.94 -2.76 13.71
N VAL A 101 -9.31 -2.34 12.61
CA VAL A 101 -7.88 -2.00 12.57
C VAL A 101 -7.71 -0.49 12.70
N GLU A 102 -7.18 -0.02 13.82
CA GLU A 102 -6.86 1.40 13.98
C GLU A 102 -5.72 1.80 13.04
N LEU A 103 -6.01 2.72 12.12
CA LEU A 103 -5.06 3.25 11.15
C LEU A 103 -4.79 4.72 11.45
N ASN A 104 -3.59 5.01 11.97
CA ASN A 104 -3.15 6.37 12.28
C ASN A 104 -2.31 6.98 11.18
N ARG A 105 -1.56 6.13 10.44
CA ARG A 105 -0.76 6.56 9.29
C ARG A 105 -0.88 5.56 8.16
N VAL A 106 -1.27 6.06 6.99
CA VAL A 106 -1.38 5.25 5.78
C VAL A 106 -0.52 5.82 4.66
N MET A 107 -0.03 4.94 3.78
CA MET A 107 0.77 5.30 2.62
C MET A 107 0.12 4.77 1.35
N SER A 108 0.28 5.50 0.25
CA SER A 108 -0.10 5.07 -1.10
C SER A 108 1.06 5.25 -2.05
N ASN A 109 1.39 4.21 -2.81
CA ASN A 109 2.42 4.20 -3.84
C ASN A 109 1.82 4.28 -5.24
N SER A 110 2.41 5.08 -6.10
CA SER A 110 2.07 5.15 -7.53
C SER A 110 3.35 5.23 -8.35
N PHE A 111 3.54 4.28 -9.27
CA PHE A 111 4.74 4.19 -10.11
C PHE A 111 4.34 4.22 -11.58
N GLY A 112 4.64 5.35 -12.24
CA GLY A 112 4.28 5.57 -13.63
C GLY A 112 5.39 5.20 -14.61
N PHE A 113 5.00 4.87 -15.84
CA PHE A 113 5.95 4.69 -16.93
C PHE A 113 6.79 5.95 -17.15
N GLY A 114 8.07 5.74 -17.48
CA GLY A 114 9.02 6.85 -17.62
C GLY A 114 9.69 7.28 -16.32
N GLY A 115 9.42 6.57 -15.20
CA GLY A 115 10.15 6.75 -13.94
C GLY A 115 9.54 7.80 -13.01
N THR A 116 8.29 8.21 -13.21
CA THR A 116 7.56 9.05 -12.26
C THR A 116 7.08 8.20 -11.11
N ASN A 117 7.71 8.35 -9.95
CA ASN A 117 7.39 7.61 -8.73
C ASN A 117 6.87 8.59 -7.68
N ALA A 118 5.68 8.33 -7.15
CA ALA A 118 5.05 9.11 -6.10
C ALA A 118 4.65 8.22 -4.93
N CYS A 119 4.89 8.72 -3.71
CA CYS A 119 4.42 8.10 -2.48
C CYS A 119 3.73 9.19 -1.66
N LEU A 120 2.49 8.97 -1.28
CA LEU A 120 1.73 9.84 -0.41
C LEU A 120 1.63 9.22 0.97
N VAL A 121 1.74 10.05 2.00
CA VAL A 121 1.53 9.65 3.39
C VAL A 121 0.43 10.52 3.97
N PHE A 122 -0.50 9.90 4.65
CA PHE A 122 -1.59 10.58 5.35
C PHE A 122 -1.56 10.17 6.82
N ASP A 123 -1.62 11.15 7.69
CA ASP A 123 -1.77 10.97 9.13
C ASP A 123 -3.19 11.29 9.56
N ARG A 124 -3.74 10.51 10.48
CA ARG A 124 -5.00 10.83 11.12
C ARG A 124 -4.85 12.13 11.90
N TYR A 125 -5.66 13.10 11.56
CA TYR A 125 -5.66 14.37 12.31
C TYR A 125 -6.20 14.13 13.72
N GLN A 126 -5.46 14.61 14.69
CA GLN A 126 -5.87 14.67 16.09
C GLN A 126 -6.04 16.16 16.43
N ALA A 127 -7.28 16.56 16.75
CA ALA A 127 -7.59 17.94 17.10
C ALA A 127 -7.07 18.29 18.51
#